data_074c5ba68fd5143c824607adc6d1efcd
#
_entry.id   074c5ba68fd5143c824607adc6d1efcd
#
_cell.length_a   1.000
_cell.length_b   1.000
_cell.length_c   1.000
_cell.angle_alpha   90.00
_cell.angle_beta   90.00
_cell.angle_gamma   90.00
#
_symmetry.space_group_name_H-M   'P 1'
#
loop_
_entity.id
_entity.type
_entity.pdbx_description
1 polymer ?
#
loop_
_entity_poly.entity_id
_entity_poly.type
_entity_poly.pdbx_seq_one_letter_code
_entity_poly.pdbx_strand_id
1 'polypeptide(L)'
;MTATTLTAAPAVHARLGIAYSADGDRLGCLAARADGRYTAELWTLRDGAPERAHLPAAGDAETPRTQCLPLPDGRLLLCRGGGGRHDLLTATPGDDRPRPLGTVHHAAVRLLPWPGRDALAVLVTTDGDRRSTLRLLTGPGPELADLAGIPGGLLGGSWLDRRHLAGLVVAGGAAHGAIVDTATGRTTPLPGAEAGERLLLTGGGRALVAVPTAGGGHRLGLRPLDGSTPTAYPDGLNSLPGTVRPLAIDPSGGRLAVRSGHGAVDRLLVHDLATDTAVELPSAPGTFGDRAHWGRAGLQLIHSTPDTPAAPVTVPGRHRARPAGRPSAALREVAGSEAVVYGDPWTAERAVLALHGGPSAAWRYEFDPLLREFAAAGIAVVALNQRGSTGYGAAHRDAIRDDWGGPDLDDVQRAGRELAAWRTANGLEAPALYGISYGAWLAVLAAAGAPDRWSRCAAVAPFLSVPRLAAAGSPGVRSLLDRLAAPAETAAERDLYRQAERIRVPLLLLHGERDEVVPVGQSRELRDRLLALGRRPGTDFAHREIPGAGHYPPGGPGGAAVRTALTDFLRTGAL
;
A
#
# COMPACT_ATOMS: atom_id res chain seq x y z
N MET A 1 -41.65 -18.21 15.37
CA MET A 1 -40.55 -17.23 15.60
C MET A 1 -39.30 -17.76 14.96
N THR A 2 -39.00 -17.32 13.75
CA THR A 2 -37.81 -17.70 12.99
C THR A 2 -36.63 -16.87 13.54
N ALA A 3 -35.67 -17.52 14.19
CA ALA A 3 -34.44 -16.89 14.61
C ALA A 3 -33.65 -16.46 13.35
N THR A 4 -33.59 -15.15 13.10
CA THR A 4 -32.69 -14.57 12.11
C THR A 4 -31.27 -14.78 12.64
N THR A 5 -30.57 -15.75 12.09
CA THR A 5 -29.14 -15.96 12.34
C THR A 5 -28.42 -14.72 11.82
N LEU A 6 -27.99 -13.83 12.70
CA LEU A 6 -27.09 -12.74 12.37
C LEU A 6 -25.78 -13.37 11.87
N THR A 7 -25.63 -13.48 10.56
CA THR A 7 -24.34 -13.86 9.96
C THR A 7 -23.32 -12.81 10.37
N ALA A 8 -22.27 -13.24 11.05
CA ALA A 8 -21.16 -12.36 11.43
C ALA A 8 -20.64 -11.65 10.18
N ALA A 9 -20.42 -10.33 10.27
CA ALA A 9 -19.89 -9.55 9.15
C ALA A 9 -18.56 -10.16 8.68
N PRO A 10 -18.33 -10.27 7.34
CA PRO A 10 -17.10 -10.83 6.79
C PRO A 10 -15.86 -10.18 7.40
N ALA A 11 -14.80 -10.96 7.59
CA ALA A 11 -13.55 -10.47 8.18
C ALA A 11 -12.96 -9.30 7.37
N VAL A 12 -12.31 -8.37 8.05
CA VAL A 12 -11.58 -7.26 7.42
C VAL A 12 -10.24 -7.77 6.96
N HIS A 13 -9.89 -7.54 5.69
CA HIS A 13 -8.60 -7.86 5.10
C HIS A 13 -7.64 -6.68 5.09
N ALA A 14 -8.14 -5.48 4.79
CA ALA A 14 -7.34 -4.26 4.76
C ALA A 14 -8.18 -3.03 5.10
N ARG A 15 -7.52 -1.93 5.47
CA ARG A 15 -8.13 -0.60 5.59
C ARG A 15 -7.42 0.39 4.70
N LEU A 16 -8.21 1.10 3.91
CA LEU A 16 -7.76 2.01 2.85
C LEU A 16 -8.29 3.42 3.10
N GLY A 17 -7.66 4.42 2.49
CA GLY A 17 -8.19 5.78 2.48
C GLY A 17 -8.29 6.42 3.87
N ILE A 18 -7.29 6.19 4.73
CA ILE A 18 -7.25 6.72 6.11
C ILE A 18 -7.31 8.24 6.11
N ALA A 19 -8.28 8.80 6.81
CA ALA A 19 -8.42 10.23 7.05
C ALA A 19 -8.76 10.51 8.51
N TYR A 20 -8.21 11.60 9.04
CA TYR A 20 -8.52 12.09 10.38
C TYR A 20 -9.48 13.28 10.30
N SER A 21 -10.34 13.44 11.31
CA SER A 21 -11.12 14.68 11.50
C SER A 21 -10.19 15.86 11.80
N ALA A 22 -10.70 17.08 11.63
CA ALA A 22 -9.89 18.29 11.86
C ALA A 22 -9.35 18.40 13.30
N ASP A 23 -10.09 17.89 14.29
CA ASP A 23 -9.69 17.83 15.70
C ASP A 23 -8.82 16.58 16.03
N GLY A 24 -8.70 15.64 15.09
CA GLY A 24 -7.98 14.40 15.26
C GLY A 24 -8.66 13.35 16.15
N ASP A 25 -9.84 13.64 16.68
CA ASP A 25 -10.55 12.75 17.60
C ASP A 25 -11.23 11.57 16.90
N ARG A 26 -11.26 11.57 15.57
CA ARG A 26 -11.88 10.52 14.76
C ARG A 26 -11.05 10.15 13.54
N LEU A 27 -11.23 8.89 13.13
CA LEU A 27 -10.64 8.36 11.91
C LEU A 27 -11.73 7.75 11.04
N GLY A 28 -11.70 8.05 9.75
CA GLY A 28 -12.52 7.43 8.71
C GLY A 28 -11.67 6.60 7.77
N CYS A 29 -12.20 5.46 7.31
CA CYS A 29 -11.54 4.62 6.33
C CYS A 29 -12.52 3.71 5.61
N LEU A 30 -12.05 3.06 4.54
CA LEU A 30 -12.71 1.93 3.91
C LEU A 30 -12.10 0.63 4.43
N ALA A 31 -12.95 -0.30 4.86
CA ALA A 31 -12.56 -1.67 5.16
C ALA A 31 -12.84 -2.56 3.94
N ALA A 32 -11.80 -3.15 3.37
CA ALA A 32 -11.90 -4.22 2.40
C ALA A 32 -12.23 -5.52 3.14
N ARG A 33 -13.31 -6.18 2.76
CA ARG A 33 -13.83 -7.40 3.40
C ARG A 33 -13.38 -8.65 2.64
N ALA A 34 -13.42 -9.78 3.34
CA ALA A 34 -13.06 -11.09 2.77
C ALA A 34 -13.88 -11.49 1.54
N ASP A 35 -15.12 -11.01 1.46
CA ASP A 35 -16.02 -11.23 0.32
C ASP A 35 -15.78 -10.29 -0.88
N GLY A 36 -14.76 -9.42 -0.80
CA GLY A 36 -14.41 -8.44 -1.84
C GLY A 36 -15.22 -7.15 -1.79
N ARG A 37 -16.12 -6.99 -0.82
CA ARG A 37 -16.89 -5.74 -0.62
C ARG A 37 -16.07 -4.72 0.15
N TYR A 38 -16.47 -3.47 0.02
CA TYR A 38 -15.91 -2.36 0.78
C TYR A 38 -16.99 -1.77 1.70
N THR A 39 -16.62 -1.48 2.93
CA THR A 39 -17.51 -0.83 3.90
C THR A 39 -16.81 0.37 4.52
N ALA A 40 -17.54 1.49 4.67
CA ALA A 40 -17.02 2.63 5.38
C ALA A 40 -16.94 2.32 6.89
N GLU A 41 -15.87 2.77 7.53
CA GLU A 41 -15.69 2.68 8.98
C GLU A 41 -15.40 4.06 9.57
N LEU A 42 -15.99 4.32 10.73
CA LEU A 42 -15.72 5.49 11.56
C LEU A 42 -15.22 5.02 12.92
N TRP A 43 -14.13 5.60 13.38
CA TRP A 43 -13.50 5.28 14.65
C TRP A 43 -13.43 6.53 15.54
N THR A 44 -13.72 6.39 16.82
CA THR A 44 -13.45 7.38 17.85
C THR A 44 -12.12 7.07 18.50
N LEU A 45 -11.26 8.09 18.64
CA LEU A 45 -9.87 7.95 19.07
C LEU A 45 -9.58 8.65 20.42
N ARG A 46 -10.62 9.12 21.09
CA ARG A 46 -10.51 9.79 22.41
C ARG A 46 -10.15 8.79 23.48
N ASP A 47 -9.48 9.27 24.51
CA ASP A 47 -9.18 8.66 25.81
C ASP A 47 -9.40 7.14 25.91
N GLY A 48 -8.47 6.33 25.40
CA GLY A 48 -8.53 4.88 25.52
C GLY A 48 -8.19 4.11 24.25
N ALA A 49 -8.74 2.91 24.13
CA ALA A 49 -8.62 2.11 22.93
C ALA A 49 -9.55 2.70 21.84
N PRO A 50 -9.10 2.76 20.56
CA PRO A 50 -9.94 3.18 19.46
C PRO A 50 -11.24 2.36 19.37
N GLU A 51 -12.37 3.03 19.28
CA GLU A 51 -13.69 2.41 19.21
C GLU A 51 -14.31 2.61 17.82
N ARG A 52 -14.78 1.52 17.21
CA ARG A 52 -15.47 1.59 15.92
C ARG A 52 -16.95 1.87 16.12
N ALA A 53 -17.44 2.93 15.49
CA ALA A 53 -18.86 3.24 15.44
C ALA A 53 -19.60 2.28 14.48
N HIS A 54 -20.86 1.97 14.81
CA HIS A 54 -21.76 1.26 13.91
C HIS A 54 -22.35 2.26 12.90
N LEU A 55 -21.96 2.12 11.63
CA LEU A 55 -22.50 2.94 10.53
C LEU A 55 -23.60 2.17 9.78
N PRO A 56 -24.53 2.90 9.14
CA PRO A 56 -25.56 2.29 8.30
C PRO A 56 -24.94 1.47 7.18
N ALA A 57 -25.56 0.32 6.89
CA ALA A 57 -25.15 -0.50 5.76
C ALA A 57 -25.43 0.25 4.46
N ALA A 58 -24.39 0.52 3.69
CA ALA A 58 -24.51 1.23 2.41
C ALA A 58 -24.79 0.30 1.21
N GLY A 59 -25.07 -0.99 1.47
CA GLY A 59 -25.12 -2.01 0.42
C GLY A 59 -23.74 -2.20 -0.23
N ASP A 60 -23.72 -2.49 -1.54
CA ASP A 60 -22.49 -2.67 -2.32
C ASP A 60 -22.01 -1.38 -3.01
N ALA A 61 -22.33 -0.22 -2.44
CA ALA A 61 -22.09 1.08 -3.07
C ALA A 61 -20.65 1.60 -2.90
N GLU A 62 -19.88 1.06 -1.96
CA GLU A 62 -18.51 1.53 -1.71
C GLU A 62 -17.52 0.86 -2.68
N THR A 63 -16.56 1.65 -3.14
CA THR A 63 -15.48 1.22 -4.03
C THR A 63 -14.13 1.64 -3.45
N PRO A 64 -12.99 1.10 -3.91
CA PRO A 64 -11.66 1.55 -3.45
C PRO A 64 -11.41 3.06 -3.64
N ARG A 65 -12.21 3.74 -4.47
CA ARG A 65 -12.12 5.18 -4.73
C ARG A 65 -12.98 6.03 -3.81
N THR A 66 -13.87 5.41 -3.01
CA THR A 66 -14.68 6.16 -2.03
C THR A 66 -13.79 6.80 -0.97
N GLN A 67 -13.94 8.10 -0.76
CA GLN A 67 -13.26 8.81 0.31
C GLN A 67 -14.16 8.88 1.55
N CYS A 68 -13.56 8.69 2.72
CA CYS A 68 -14.22 8.66 4.02
C CYS A 68 -13.61 9.74 4.90
N LEU A 69 -14.25 10.92 5.01
CA LEU A 69 -13.79 12.02 5.86
C LEU A 69 -14.64 12.08 7.14
N PRO A 70 -14.07 11.81 8.33
CA PRO A 70 -14.79 11.95 9.59
C PRO A 70 -15.00 13.42 9.93
N LEU A 71 -16.21 13.75 10.37
CA LEU A 71 -16.59 15.08 10.79
C LEU A 71 -16.46 15.22 12.33
N PRO A 72 -16.17 16.43 12.86
CA PRO A 72 -16.08 16.66 14.31
C PRO A 72 -17.37 16.35 15.08
N ASP A 73 -18.52 16.41 14.43
CA ASP A 73 -19.83 16.12 15.03
C ASP A 73 -20.17 14.62 15.14
N GLY A 74 -19.30 13.73 14.65
CA GLY A 74 -19.47 12.28 14.74
C GLY A 74 -20.11 11.64 13.52
N ARG A 75 -20.37 12.41 12.46
CA ARG A 75 -20.78 11.87 11.16
C ARG A 75 -19.56 11.53 10.30
N LEU A 76 -19.78 10.73 9.26
CA LEU A 76 -18.80 10.45 8.22
C LEU A 76 -19.29 11.04 6.89
N LEU A 77 -18.49 11.90 6.28
CA LEU A 77 -18.71 12.38 4.92
C LEU A 77 -18.10 11.38 3.94
N LEU A 78 -18.94 10.89 3.02
CA LEU A 78 -18.56 9.97 1.95
C LEU A 78 -18.52 10.74 0.62
N CYS A 79 -17.47 10.55 -0.16
CA CYS A 79 -17.41 10.98 -1.55
C CYS A 79 -17.21 9.74 -2.43
N ARG A 80 -18.27 9.31 -3.10
CA ARG A 80 -18.29 8.20 -4.04
C ARG A 80 -18.09 8.74 -5.44
N GLY A 81 -17.04 8.32 -6.13
CA GLY A 81 -16.80 8.94 -7.41
C GLY A 81 -15.92 8.17 -8.37
N GLY A 82 -16.03 8.56 -9.65
CA GLY A 82 -15.27 8.07 -10.79
C GLY A 82 -15.86 8.62 -12.08
N GLY A 83 -15.02 8.79 -13.11
CA GLY A 83 -15.49 9.25 -14.42
C GLY A 83 -16.02 10.69 -14.46
N GLY A 84 -15.59 11.55 -13.54
CA GLY A 84 -16.00 12.96 -13.50
C GLY A 84 -17.27 13.24 -12.71
N ARG A 85 -17.93 12.22 -12.15
CA ARG A 85 -19.09 12.35 -11.28
C ARG A 85 -18.74 11.92 -9.85
N HIS A 86 -19.13 12.71 -8.85
CA HIS A 86 -18.87 12.45 -7.43
C HIS A 86 -20.11 12.69 -6.59
N ASP A 87 -20.66 11.64 -5.97
CA ASP A 87 -21.81 11.73 -5.09
C ASP A 87 -21.35 11.94 -3.65
N LEU A 88 -21.87 12.98 -3.00
CA LEU A 88 -21.58 13.34 -1.62
C LEU A 88 -22.72 12.85 -0.71
N LEU A 89 -22.37 12.14 0.38
CA LEU A 89 -23.32 11.61 1.35
C LEU A 89 -22.77 11.79 2.76
N THR A 90 -23.67 11.81 3.75
CA THR A 90 -23.29 11.69 5.16
C THR A 90 -23.83 10.40 5.74
N ALA A 91 -23.00 9.70 6.52
CA ALA A 91 -23.39 8.55 7.31
C ALA A 91 -23.32 8.91 8.79
N THR A 92 -24.42 8.73 9.50
CA THR A 92 -24.54 8.99 10.95
C THR A 92 -24.61 7.64 11.67
N PRO A 93 -23.82 7.41 12.75
CA PRO A 93 -24.00 6.24 13.58
C PRO A 93 -25.43 6.11 14.09
N GLY A 94 -26.03 4.94 13.91
CA GLY A 94 -27.42 4.67 14.32
C GLY A 94 -28.49 4.96 13.26
N ASP A 95 -28.16 5.63 12.16
CA ASP A 95 -29.08 5.77 11.02
C ASP A 95 -29.16 4.46 10.23
N ASP A 96 -30.27 4.23 9.51
CA ASP A 96 -30.44 3.03 8.65
C ASP A 96 -29.73 3.16 7.30
N ARG A 97 -29.56 4.37 6.79
CA ARG A 97 -28.96 4.65 5.47
C ARG A 97 -28.13 5.93 5.47
N PRO A 98 -27.07 6.01 4.66
CA PRO A 98 -26.40 7.27 4.39
C PRO A 98 -27.36 8.27 3.73
N ARG A 99 -27.28 9.55 4.12
CA ARG A 99 -28.10 10.64 3.59
C ARG A 99 -27.38 11.33 2.44
N PRO A 100 -27.96 11.43 1.23
CA PRO A 100 -27.36 12.16 0.14
C PRO A 100 -27.30 13.65 0.46
N LEU A 101 -26.17 14.27 0.12
CA LEU A 101 -26.01 15.74 0.12
C LEU A 101 -26.15 16.30 -1.30
N GLY A 102 -25.70 15.56 -2.31
CA GLY A 102 -25.79 15.94 -3.72
C GLY A 102 -24.66 15.37 -4.56
N THR A 103 -24.56 15.83 -5.80
CA THR A 103 -23.56 15.38 -6.78
C THR A 103 -22.75 16.58 -7.27
N VAL A 104 -21.44 16.40 -7.41
CA VAL A 104 -20.52 17.37 -8.02
C VAL A 104 -19.85 16.76 -9.26
N HIS A 105 -19.61 17.58 -10.29
CA HIS A 105 -19.05 17.16 -11.57
C HIS A 105 -17.70 17.82 -11.80
N HIS A 106 -16.62 17.07 -11.57
CA HIS A 106 -15.24 17.49 -11.79
C HIS A 106 -14.37 16.29 -12.18
N ALA A 107 -13.29 16.53 -12.93
CA ALA A 107 -12.36 15.47 -13.34
C ALA A 107 -11.81 14.71 -12.11
N ALA A 108 -11.50 15.43 -11.04
CA ALA A 108 -11.11 14.85 -9.76
C ALA A 108 -11.63 15.68 -8.59
N VAL A 109 -11.99 14.99 -7.50
CA VAL A 109 -12.40 15.59 -6.23
C VAL A 109 -11.65 14.93 -5.09
N ARG A 110 -11.12 15.72 -4.17
CA ARG A 110 -10.50 15.24 -2.95
C ARG A 110 -11.04 16.01 -1.73
N LEU A 111 -11.38 15.28 -0.68
CA LEU A 111 -11.87 15.86 0.57
C LEU A 111 -10.70 16.26 1.48
N LEU A 112 -10.82 17.45 2.08
CA LEU A 112 -9.98 17.90 3.19
C LEU A 112 -10.86 18.23 4.40
N PRO A 113 -10.41 17.94 5.63
CA PRO A 113 -11.11 18.37 6.83
C PRO A 113 -11.14 19.90 6.89
N TRP A 114 -12.24 20.48 7.39
CA TRP A 114 -12.34 21.90 7.65
C TRP A 114 -12.05 22.19 9.14
N PRO A 115 -11.16 23.13 9.46
CA PRO A 115 -10.80 23.41 10.87
C PRO A 115 -11.86 24.22 11.63
N GLY A 116 -12.88 24.71 10.93
CA GLY A 116 -14.03 25.43 11.51
C GLY A 116 -15.18 24.50 11.89
N ARG A 117 -16.28 25.11 12.39
CA ARG A 117 -17.54 24.41 12.67
C ARG A 117 -18.70 24.89 11.77
N ASP A 118 -18.42 25.81 10.90
CA ASP A 118 -19.35 26.51 10.00
C ASP A 118 -19.48 25.82 8.63
N ALA A 119 -18.68 24.78 8.40
CA ALA A 119 -18.78 23.96 7.20
C ALA A 119 -18.44 22.48 7.49
N LEU A 120 -18.77 21.61 6.56
CA LEU A 120 -18.51 20.16 6.69
C LEU A 120 -17.09 19.81 6.26
N ALA A 121 -16.64 20.34 5.12
CA ALA A 121 -15.36 19.99 4.52
C ALA A 121 -14.91 21.01 3.48
N VAL A 122 -13.67 20.90 3.03
CA VAL A 122 -13.20 21.53 1.80
C VAL A 122 -13.05 20.47 0.73
N LEU A 123 -13.60 20.74 -0.45
CA LEU A 123 -13.37 19.98 -1.66
C LEU A 123 -12.23 20.63 -2.44
N VAL A 124 -11.20 19.86 -2.73
CA VAL A 124 -10.20 20.21 -3.74
C VAL A 124 -10.67 19.61 -5.05
N THR A 125 -11.18 20.45 -5.94
CA THR A 125 -11.59 20.04 -7.28
C THR A 125 -10.45 20.33 -8.25
N THR A 126 -10.19 19.42 -9.18
CA THR A 126 -9.15 19.61 -10.20
C THR A 126 -9.79 19.47 -11.58
N ASP A 127 -9.52 20.40 -12.47
CA ASP A 127 -10.00 20.41 -13.85
C ASP A 127 -9.01 19.72 -14.81
N GLY A 128 -9.36 19.67 -16.11
CA GLY A 128 -8.54 19.08 -17.17
C GLY A 128 -7.18 19.75 -17.35
N ASP A 129 -7.04 21.04 -17.04
CA ASP A 129 -5.81 21.82 -17.11
C ASP A 129 -4.94 21.66 -15.86
N ARG A 130 -5.30 20.72 -14.97
CA ARG A 130 -4.63 20.45 -13.69
C ARG A 130 -4.60 21.65 -12.74
N ARG A 131 -5.56 22.57 -12.85
CA ARG A 131 -5.76 23.65 -11.90
C ARG A 131 -6.65 23.16 -10.78
N SER A 132 -6.33 23.51 -9.54
CA SER A 132 -7.13 23.15 -8.38
C SER A 132 -7.95 24.34 -7.88
N THR A 133 -9.19 24.07 -7.49
CA THR A 133 -10.05 25.05 -6.79
C THR A 133 -10.43 24.46 -5.43
N LEU A 134 -10.25 25.25 -4.39
CA LEU A 134 -10.75 24.95 -3.05
C LEU A 134 -12.19 25.42 -2.94
N ARG A 135 -13.08 24.54 -2.52
CA ARG A 135 -14.51 24.82 -2.36
C ARG A 135 -14.98 24.38 -0.99
N LEU A 136 -15.66 25.28 -0.30
CA LEU A 136 -16.22 25.00 1.02
C LEU A 136 -17.59 24.32 0.85
N LEU A 137 -17.75 23.15 1.46
CA LEU A 137 -19.04 22.46 1.55
C LEU A 137 -19.77 22.90 2.81
N THR A 138 -20.81 23.69 2.65
CA THR A 138 -21.66 24.21 3.74
C THR A 138 -23.04 23.56 3.69
N GLY A 139 -23.66 23.35 4.85
CA GLY A 139 -25.05 22.98 4.96
C GLY A 139 -25.46 21.55 4.56
N PRO A 140 -26.77 21.27 4.60
CA PRO A 140 -27.34 19.95 4.29
C PRO A 140 -27.49 19.66 2.79
N GLY A 141 -27.18 20.60 1.91
CA GLY A 141 -27.18 20.46 0.45
C GLY A 141 -25.79 20.61 -0.13
N PRO A 142 -25.58 20.40 -1.46
CA PRO A 142 -24.28 20.51 -2.10
C PRO A 142 -23.93 21.99 -2.39
N GLU A 143 -24.24 22.90 -1.46
CA GLU A 143 -23.83 24.28 -1.59
C GLU A 143 -22.31 24.36 -1.44
N LEU A 144 -21.66 24.73 -2.55
CA LEU A 144 -20.23 24.92 -2.63
C LEU A 144 -19.93 26.41 -2.81
N ALA A 145 -19.19 26.96 -1.86
CA ALA A 145 -18.65 28.32 -1.98
C ALA A 145 -17.18 28.23 -2.42
N ASP A 146 -16.82 28.93 -3.48
CA ASP A 146 -15.42 29.00 -3.93
C ASP A 146 -14.59 29.77 -2.88
N LEU A 147 -13.56 29.14 -2.36
CA LEU A 147 -12.61 29.76 -1.44
C LEU A 147 -11.40 30.33 -2.17
N ALA A 148 -10.75 29.51 -3.00
CA ALA A 148 -9.50 29.89 -3.67
C ALA A 148 -9.26 29.08 -4.94
N GLY A 149 -8.81 29.75 -6.02
CA GLY A 149 -8.23 29.11 -7.19
C GLY A 149 -6.73 29.02 -7.06
N ILE A 150 -6.15 27.86 -7.36
CA ILE A 150 -4.72 27.59 -7.28
C ILE A 150 -4.18 27.42 -8.71
N PRO A 151 -3.15 28.17 -9.12
CA PRO A 151 -2.58 28.09 -10.47
C PRO A 151 -1.73 26.81 -10.65
N GLY A 152 -2.30 25.65 -10.38
CA GLY A 152 -1.64 24.34 -10.44
C GLY A 152 -2.41 23.29 -9.69
N GLY A 153 -1.90 22.05 -9.70
CA GLY A 153 -2.44 20.94 -8.94
C GLY A 153 -2.03 21.03 -7.47
N LEU A 154 -2.97 21.01 -6.54
CA LEU A 154 -2.68 20.92 -5.10
C LEU A 154 -2.63 19.46 -4.67
N LEU A 155 -1.48 19.00 -4.19
CA LEU A 155 -1.28 17.70 -3.59
C LEU A 155 -1.11 17.82 -2.07
N GLY A 156 -1.71 16.88 -1.33
CA GLY A 156 -1.74 16.96 0.13
C GLY A 156 -2.59 18.14 0.61
N GLY A 157 -2.23 18.70 1.73
CA GLY A 157 -2.86 19.85 2.35
C GLY A 157 -3.02 19.67 3.85
N SER A 158 -2.42 20.56 4.61
CA SER A 158 -2.51 20.63 6.06
C SER A 158 -2.85 22.05 6.48
N TRP A 159 -3.92 22.21 7.25
CA TRP A 159 -4.33 23.52 7.74
C TRP A 159 -3.32 24.04 8.78
N LEU A 160 -2.82 25.24 8.57
CA LEU A 160 -2.02 25.96 9.54
C LEU A 160 -2.90 26.73 10.53
N ASP A 161 -4.00 27.28 10.01
CA ASP A 161 -5.09 27.93 10.71
C ASP A 161 -6.36 27.86 9.85
N ARG A 162 -7.42 28.63 10.19
CA ARG A 162 -8.66 28.64 9.42
C ARG A 162 -8.57 29.28 8.03
N ARG A 163 -7.48 29.99 7.75
CA ARG A 163 -7.28 30.73 6.50
C ARG A 163 -6.13 30.19 5.67
N HIS A 164 -5.10 29.62 6.29
CA HIS A 164 -3.89 29.23 5.60
C HIS A 164 -3.77 27.70 5.51
N LEU A 165 -3.62 27.22 4.28
CA LEU A 165 -3.40 25.81 3.96
C LEU A 165 -2.01 25.63 3.38
N ALA A 166 -1.17 24.81 4.03
CA ALA A 166 0.11 24.40 3.46
C ALA A 166 -0.07 23.13 2.61
N GLY A 167 0.57 23.07 1.46
CA GLY A 167 0.52 21.92 0.58
C GLY A 167 1.60 21.94 -0.50
N LEU A 168 1.66 20.88 -1.29
CA LEU A 168 2.54 20.78 -2.44
C LEU A 168 1.78 21.25 -3.68
N VAL A 169 2.23 22.32 -4.31
CA VAL A 169 1.65 22.85 -5.55
C VAL A 169 2.49 22.38 -6.74
N VAL A 170 1.82 21.79 -7.72
CA VAL A 170 2.44 21.30 -8.97
C VAL A 170 2.02 22.22 -10.11
N ALA A 171 2.97 22.99 -10.64
CA ALA A 171 2.76 23.91 -11.74
C ALA A 171 3.95 23.87 -12.72
N GLY A 172 3.69 23.92 -14.03
CA GLY A 172 4.77 23.92 -15.04
C GLY A 172 5.71 22.70 -15.01
N GLY A 173 5.22 21.54 -14.49
CA GLY A 173 6.04 20.33 -14.34
C GLY A 173 6.91 20.30 -13.09
N ALA A 174 6.94 21.37 -12.29
CA ALA A 174 7.67 21.43 -11.03
C ALA A 174 6.69 21.36 -9.84
N ALA A 175 7.14 20.74 -8.74
CA ALA A 175 6.40 20.68 -7.49
C ALA A 175 7.14 21.47 -6.40
N HIS A 176 6.44 22.34 -5.67
CA HIS A 176 7.02 23.12 -4.58
C HIS A 176 6.06 23.22 -3.39
N GLY A 177 6.61 23.32 -2.18
CA GLY A 177 5.85 23.59 -0.98
C GLY A 177 5.33 25.04 -0.98
N ALA A 178 4.04 25.21 -0.68
CA ALA A 178 3.41 26.54 -0.69
C ALA A 178 2.37 26.69 0.41
N ILE A 179 2.11 27.92 0.80
CA ILE A 179 0.99 28.33 1.65
C ILE A 179 -0.06 29.01 0.77
N VAL A 180 -1.28 28.51 0.84
CA VAL A 180 -2.45 29.08 0.17
C VAL A 180 -3.27 29.87 1.17
N ASP A 181 -3.41 31.16 0.95
CA ASP A 181 -4.38 32.03 1.66
C ASP A 181 -5.76 31.85 1.04
N THR A 182 -6.66 31.18 1.75
CA THR A 182 -7.99 30.84 1.23
C THR A 182 -8.94 32.02 1.12
N ALA A 183 -8.64 33.15 1.79
CA ALA A 183 -9.45 34.36 1.68
C ALA A 183 -9.14 35.17 0.43
N THR A 184 -7.92 35.08 -0.10
CA THR A 184 -7.47 35.86 -1.26
C THR A 184 -7.14 35.02 -2.50
N GLY A 185 -7.02 33.70 -2.34
CA GLY A 185 -6.51 32.78 -3.37
C GLY A 185 -5.01 32.90 -3.62
N ARG A 186 -4.31 33.72 -2.84
CA ARG A 186 -2.88 33.93 -3.01
C ARG A 186 -2.10 32.69 -2.58
N THR A 187 -1.24 32.22 -3.46
CA THR A 187 -0.31 31.13 -3.18
C THR A 187 1.10 31.70 -3.06
N THR A 188 1.76 31.46 -1.93
CA THR A 188 3.13 31.89 -1.67
C THR A 188 4.03 30.67 -1.41
N PRO A 189 5.25 30.61 -1.95
CA PRO A 189 6.20 29.58 -1.58
C PRO A 189 6.43 29.56 -0.05
N LEU A 190 6.78 28.40 0.49
CA LEU A 190 7.21 28.32 1.90
C LEU A 190 8.45 29.23 2.10
N PRO A 191 8.51 30.00 3.21
CA PRO A 191 9.69 30.81 3.51
C PRO A 191 10.98 29.97 3.52
N GLY A 192 12.03 30.46 2.90
CA GLY A 192 13.32 29.77 2.81
C GLY A 192 13.31 28.49 1.96
N ALA A 193 12.37 28.35 1.01
CA ALA A 193 12.28 27.19 0.14
C ALA A 193 13.53 27.03 -0.74
N GLU A 194 14.03 25.79 -0.81
CA GLU A 194 15.19 25.41 -1.64
C GLU A 194 14.75 24.76 -2.96
N ALA A 195 15.59 24.84 -3.99
CA ALA A 195 15.28 24.25 -5.27
C ALA A 195 15.11 22.73 -5.18
N GLY A 196 13.98 22.21 -5.69
CA GLY A 196 13.67 20.77 -5.68
C GLY A 196 13.25 20.20 -4.34
N GLU A 197 13.10 21.04 -3.31
CA GLU A 197 12.59 20.56 -2.01
C GLU A 197 11.15 20.05 -2.11
N ARG A 198 10.81 19.14 -1.21
CA ARG A 198 9.44 18.61 -1.06
C ARG A 198 8.95 18.83 0.36
N LEU A 199 7.82 19.49 0.51
CA LEU A 199 7.12 19.55 1.79
C LEU A 199 6.59 18.16 2.14
N LEU A 200 6.97 17.67 3.32
CA LEU A 200 6.53 16.36 3.84
C LEU A 200 5.42 16.51 4.87
N LEU A 201 5.62 17.37 5.88
CA LEU A 201 4.71 17.57 7.00
C LEU A 201 4.71 19.04 7.44
N THR A 202 3.60 19.45 8.07
CA THR A 202 3.53 20.67 8.88
C THR A 202 2.90 20.35 10.24
N GLY A 203 3.34 21.03 11.27
CA GLY A 203 2.80 20.89 12.63
C GLY A 203 3.59 21.75 13.62
N GLY A 204 2.95 22.19 14.71
CA GLY A 204 3.60 22.98 15.76
C GLY A 204 4.34 24.23 15.25
N GLY A 205 3.81 24.92 14.24
CA GLY A 205 4.45 26.09 13.63
C GLY A 205 5.67 25.79 12.75
N ARG A 206 5.93 24.53 12.42
CA ARG A 206 7.10 24.08 11.64
C ARG A 206 6.70 23.38 10.34
N ALA A 207 7.61 23.43 9.37
CA ALA A 207 7.59 22.61 8.16
C ALA A 207 8.78 21.62 8.19
N LEU A 208 8.50 20.36 7.89
CA LEU A 208 9.50 19.35 7.59
C LEU A 208 9.57 19.18 6.06
N VAL A 209 10.75 19.29 5.52
CA VAL A 209 11.02 19.22 4.08
C VAL A 209 12.06 18.14 3.77
N ALA A 210 12.00 17.59 2.57
CA ALA A 210 13.08 16.77 2.01
C ALA A 210 13.78 17.56 0.92
N VAL A 211 15.06 17.81 1.09
CA VAL A 211 15.91 18.57 0.15
C VAL A 211 16.82 17.60 -0.59
N PRO A 212 16.89 17.65 -1.94
CA PRO A 212 17.78 16.81 -2.72
C PRO A 212 19.25 17.05 -2.35
N THR A 213 20.05 15.99 -2.35
CA THR A 213 21.52 16.08 -2.18
C THR A 213 22.23 15.76 -3.49
N ALA A 214 23.46 16.25 -3.64
CA ALA A 214 24.28 16.00 -4.83
C ALA A 214 24.52 14.50 -5.10
N GLY A 215 24.42 13.63 -4.09
CA GLY A 215 24.55 12.19 -4.21
C GLY A 215 23.26 11.45 -4.63
N GLY A 216 22.20 12.17 -5.06
CA GLY A 216 20.93 11.59 -5.50
C GLY A 216 19.99 11.17 -4.37
N GLY A 217 20.35 11.40 -3.10
CA GLY A 217 19.51 11.21 -1.93
C GLY A 217 18.72 12.47 -1.55
N HIS A 218 18.11 12.42 -0.36
CA HIS A 218 17.44 13.56 0.26
C HIS A 218 17.90 13.73 1.70
N ARG A 219 17.98 14.97 2.15
CA ARG A 219 18.22 15.35 3.53
C ARG A 219 16.94 15.95 4.12
N LEU A 220 16.60 15.56 5.34
CA LEU A 220 15.44 16.10 6.06
C LEU A 220 15.82 17.42 6.73
N GLY A 221 15.07 18.46 6.42
CA GLY A 221 15.23 19.78 6.98
C GLY A 221 13.98 20.23 7.72
N LEU A 222 14.17 20.96 8.79
CA LEU A 222 13.12 21.57 9.61
C LEU A 222 13.28 23.08 9.64
N ARG A 223 12.18 23.81 9.48
CA ARG A 223 12.18 25.27 9.60
C ARG A 223 10.86 25.79 10.17
N PRO A 224 10.86 26.96 10.85
CA PRO A 224 9.63 27.63 11.20
C PRO A 224 8.84 28.06 9.96
N LEU A 225 7.52 28.00 10.04
CA LEU A 225 6.63 28.43 8.97
C LEU A 225 6.59 29.95 8.77
N ASP A 226 7.00 30.74 9.78
CA ASP A 226 7.12 32.20 9.71
C ASP A 226 8.44 32.67 9.06
N GLY A 227 9.36 31.75 8.77
CA GLY A 227 10.66 32.06 8.19
C GLY A 227 11.63 32.77 9.11
N SER A 228 11.37 32.75 10.43
CA SER A 228 12.18 33.45 11.45
C SER A 228 13.63 32.95 11.54
N THR A 229 13.88 31.71 11.14
CA THR A 229 15.24 31.12 11.08
C THR A 229 15.41 30.27 9.82
N PRO A 230 16.66 30.08 9.34
CA PRO A 230 16.97 29.18 8.24
C PRO A 230 16.57 27.72 8.52
N THR A 231 16.51 26.91 7.46
CA THR A 231 16.30 25.45 7.57
C THR A 231 17.42 24.81 8.37
N ALA A 232 17.06 24.13 9.44
CA ALA A 232 17.97 23.29 10.21
C ALA A 232 17.96 21.86 9.68
N TYR A 233 19.12 21.22 9.62
CA TYR A 233 19.27 19.83 9.16
C TYR A 233 19.82 18.97 10.33
N PRO A 234 18.97 18.48 11.23
CA PRO A 234 19.40 17.73 12.40
C PRO A 234 20.17 16.47 12.00
N ASP A 235 21.41 16.31 12.52
CA ASP A 235 22.26 15.18 12.16
C ASP A 235 21.71 13.87 12.74
N GLY A 236 21.17 13.90 13.97
CA GLY A 236 20.53 12.75 14.60
C GLY A 236 19.32 12.25 13.81
N LEU A 237 18.49 13.17 13.29
CA LEU A 237 17.37 12.80 12.43
C LEU A 237 17.83 12.18 11.10
N ASN A 238 18.84 12.76 10.48
CA ASN A 238 19.35 12.33 9.17
C ASN A 238 20.24 11.08 9.24
N SER A 239 20.66 10.70 10.46
CA SER A 239 21.45 9.48 10.72
C SER A 239 20.61 8.31 11.22
N LEU A 240 19.28 8.46 11.30
CA LEU A 240 18.39 7.36 11.71
C LEU A 240 18.56 6.16 10.79
N PRO A 241 18.68 4.95 11.34
CA PRO A 241 18.87 3.75 10.56
C PRO A 241 17.58 3.34 9.84
N GLY A 242 17.72 2.54 8.77
CA GLY A 242 16.60 1.98 8.01
C GLY A 242 15.97 2.96 7.02
N THR A 243 14.74 2.64 6.59
CA THR A 243 13.98 3.50 5.69
C THR A 243 13.14 4.47 6.51
N VAL A 244 13.63 5.69 6.65
CA VAL A 244 13.03 6.74 7.49
C VAL A 244 11.82 7.37 6.78
N ARG A 245 10.68 7.38 7.47
CA ARG A 245 9.46 8.07 7.03
C ARG A 245 8.88 8.90 8.18
N PRO A 246 8.91 10.22 8.07
CA PRO A 246 8.24 11.10 9.02
C PRO A 246 6.73 10.90 9.00
N LEU A 247 6.09 10.90 10.17
CA LEU A 247 4.67 10.63 10.33
C LEU A 247 3.87 11.84 10.83
N ALA A 248 4.33 12.50 11.90
CA ALA A 248 3.65 13.66 12.49
C ALA A 248 4.61 14.49 13.35
N ILE A 249 4.42 15.81 13.36
CA ILE A 249 5.04 16.73 14.32
C ILE A 249 4.04 16.94 15.47
N ASP A 250 4.52 16.93 16.70
CA ASP A 250 3.67 17.14 17.86
C ASP A 250 3.12 18.59 17.91
N PRO A 251 2.02 18.84 18.63
CA PRO A 251 1.41 20.18 18.68
C PRO A 251 2.33 21.29 19.19
N SER A 252 3.33 20.97 20.02
CA SER A 252 4.33 21.95 20.50
C SER A 252 5.41 22.27 19.47
N GLY A 253 5.55 21.46 18.42
CA GLY A 253 6.63 21.57 17.45
C GLY A 253 8.00 21.09 17.97
N GLY A 254 8.02 20.40 19.12
CA GLY A 254 9.25 19.92 19.76
C GLY A 254 9.64 18.49 19.41
N ARG A 255 8.71 17.69 18.94
CA ARG A 255 8.94 16.26 18.68
C ARG A 255 8.39 15.83 17.31
N LEU A 256 9.09 14.90 16.68
CA LEU A 256 8.74 14.31 15.40
C LEU A 256 8.55 12.79 15.56
N ALA A 257 7.38 12.28 15.24
CA ALA A 257 7.17 10.85 15.11
C ALA A 257 7.71 10.36 13.76
N VAL A 258 8.46 9.28 13.80
CA VAL A 258 9.14 8.70 12.64
C VAL A 258 8.90 7.19 12.62
N ARG A 259 8.54 6.68 11.46
CA ARG A 259 8.60 5.25 11.16
C ARG A 259 9.96 4.95 10.54
N SER A 260 10.67 3.97 11.06
CA SER A 260 11.90 3.45 10.49
C SER A 260 11.73 1.99 10.09
N GLY A 261 11.77 1.72 8.79
CA GLY A 261 11.64 0.37 8.25
C GLY A 261 12.95 -0.41 8.33
N HIS A 262 12.90 -1.59 8.93
CA HIS A 262 14.02 -2.52 9.08
C HIS A 262 13.61 -3.89 8.56
N GLY A 263 14.01 -4.21 7.32
CA GLY A 263 13.55 -5.43 6.69
C GLY A 263 12.02 -5.46 6.58
N ALA A 264 11.42 -6.54 7.04
CA ALA A 264 9.97 -6.72 7.00
C ALA A 264 9.19 -5.99 8.12
N VAL A 265 9.85 -5.41 9.13
CA VAL A 265 9.22 -4.72 10.26
C VAL A 265 9.49 -3.24 10.27
N ASP A 266 8.62 -2.50 10.97
CA ASP A 266 8.85 -1.08 11.27
C ASP A 266 9.14 -0.89 12.77
N ARG A 267 9.97 0.12 13.06
CA ARG A 267 10.15 0.69 14.39
C ARG A 267 9.50 2.07 14.42
N LEU A 268 8.84 2.37 15.51
CA LEU A 268 8.28 3.70 15.77
C LEU A 268 9.23 4.47 16.67
N LEU A 269 9.71 5.60 16.19
CA LEU A 269 10.64 6.46 16.89
C LEU A 269 9.98 7.81 17.18
N VAL A 270 10.32 8.42 18.31
CA VAL A 270 10.07 9.83 18.58
C VAL A 270 11.40 10.55 18.64
N HIS A 271 11.60 11.47 17.72
CA HIS A 271 12.79 12.31 17.65
C HIS A 271 12.51 13.63 18.35
N ASP A 272 13.32 13.96 19.36
CA ASP A 272 13.29 15.23 20.05
C ASP A 272 14.13 16.25 19.26
N LEU A 273 13.50 17.35 18.85
CA LEU A 273 14.10 18.35 17.97
C LEU A 273 15.04 19.32 18.70
N ALA A 274 14.97 19.38 20.03
CA ALA A 274 15.86 20.25 20.83
C ALA A 274 17.19 19.55 21.15
N THR A 275 17.14 18.25 21.43
CA THR A 275 18.33 17.45 21.77
C THR A 275 18.91 16.70 20.58
N ASP A 276 18.22 16.70 19.44
CA ASP A 276 18.55 15.93 18.21
C ASP A 276 18.74 14.43 18.48
N THR A 277 17.91 13.86 19.37
CA THR A 277 17.97 12.45 19.75
C THR A 277 16.65 11.74 19.51
N ALA A 278 16.69 10.45 19.19
CA ALA A 278 15.51 9.63 18.96
C ALA A 278 15.37 8.54 20.02
N VAL A 279 14.13 8.29 20.44
CA VAL A 279 13.78 7.19 21.35
C VAL A 279 12.79 6.28 20.64
N GLU A 280 13.07 4.98 20.66
CA GLU A 280 12.15 3.96 20.14
C GLU A 280 10.98 3.76 21.11
N LEU A 281 9.76 3.83 20.57
CA LEU A 281 8.56 3.54 21.34
C LEU A 281 8.26 2.04 21.29
N PRO A 282 8.00 1.38 22.43
CA PRO A 282 7.67 -0.03 22.46
C PRO A 282 6.40 -0.31 21.66
N SER A 283 6.47 -1.28 20.76
CA SER A 283 5.34 -1.76 19.97
C SER A 283 5.44 -3.26 19.72
N ALA A 284 4.32 -3.93 19.46
CA ALA A 284 4.38 -5.29 18.92
C ALA A 284 5.05 -5.27 17.54
N PRO A 285 5.86 -6.29 17.19
CA PRO A 285 6.42 -6.38 15.85
C PRO A 285 5.34 -6.33 14.78
N GLY A 286 5.53 -5.49 13.78
CA GLY A 286 4.53 -5.24 12.75
C GLY A 286 4.93 -4.10 11.83
N THR A 287 3.93 -3.50 11.18
CA THR A 287 4.11 -2.35 10.30
C THR A 287 3.20 -1.20 10.71
N PHE A 288 3.64 0.02 10.40
CA PHE A 288 2.86 1.23 10.63
C PHE A 288 2.44 1.87 9.31
N GLY A 289 1.21 2.43 9.28
CA GLY A 289 0.70 3.19 8.15
C GLY A 289 1.47 4.49 7.91
N ASP A 290 1.30 5.05 6.70
CA ASP A 290 1.96 6.29 6.28
C ASP A 290 1.30 7.56 6.81
N ARG A 291 0.14 7.44 7.47
CA ARG A 291 -0.61 8.57 8.02
C ARG A 291 -0.72 8.45 9.53
N ALA A 292 -0.39 9.52 10.19
CA ALA A 292 -0.56 9.66 11.64
C ALA A 292 -1.13 11.04 11.97
N HIS A 293 -1.71 11.15 13.14
CA HIS A 293 -2.13 12.42 13.74
C HIS A 293 -1.58 12.48 15.18
N TRP A 294 -1.00 13.62 15.55
CA TRP A 294 -0.53 13.83 16.90
C TRP A 294 -1.42 14.89 17.57
N GLY A 295 -2.34 14.43 18.38
CA GLY A 295 -3.30 15.28 19.08
C GLY A 295 -3.11 15.25 20.60
N ARG A 296 -4.12 15.75 21.31
CA ARG A 296 -4.13 15.78 22.81
C ARG A 296 -4.12 14.38 23.42
N ALA A 297 -4.78 13.42 22.78
CA ALA A 297 -4.84 12.03 23.22
C ALA A 297 -3.53 11.24 22.97
N GLY A 298 -2.53 11.86 22.32
CA GLY A 298 -1.27 11.23 21.94
C GLY A 298 -1.10 11.07 20.43
N LEU A 299 -0.10 10.28 20.04
CA LEU A 299 0.17 9.94 18.65
C LEU A 299 -0.77 8.82 18.19
N GLN A 300 -1.56 9.10 17.19
CA GLN A 300 -2.54 8.19 16.57
C GLN A 300 -2.04 7.75 15.21
N LEU A 301 -2.02 6.46 14.97
CA LEU A 301 -1.51 5.85 13.73
C LEU A 301 -2.19 4.51 13.47
N ILE A 302 -1.92 3.93 12.31
CA ILE A 302 -2.38 2.59 11.94
C ILE A 302 -1.25 1.60 12.22
N HIS A 303 -1.58 0.47 12.83
CA HIS A 303 -0.64 -0.63 13.07
C HIS A 303 -1.23 -1.95 12.55
N SER A 304 -0.40 -2.78 11.97
CA SER A 304 -0.73 -4.12 11.48
C SER A 304 0.31 -5.12 11.96
N THR A 305 -0.14 -6.33 12.27
CA THR A 305 0.71 -7.50 12.56
C THR A 305 0.23 -8.68 11.72
N PRO A 306 0.96 -9.78 11.58
CA PRO A 306 0.46 -10.95 10.87
C PRO A 306 -0.90 -11.47 11.35
N ASP A 307 -1.26 -11.20 12.60
CA ASP A 307 -2.51 -11.67 13.22
C ASP A 307 -3.62 -10.62 13.27
N THR A 308 -3.29 -9.37 13.01
CA THR A 308 -4.23 -8.26 13.15
C THR A 308 -4.21 -7.38 11.90
N PRO A 309 -5.33 -7.29 11.17
CA PRO A 309 -5.44 -6.32 10.08
C PRO A 309 -5.14 -4.91 10.55
N ALA A 310 -4.60 -4.10 9.64
CA ALA A 310 -4.29 -2.70 9.90
C ALA A 310 -5.43 -1.99 10.66
N ALA A 311 -5.15 -1.51 11.87
CA ALA A 311 -6.13 -0.90 12.77
C ALA A 311 -5.56 0.33 13.47
N PRO A 312 -6.39 1.32 13.86
CA PRO A 312 -5.92 2.48 14.60
C PRO A 312 -5.41 2.10 15.99
N VAL A 313 -4.32 2.73 16.39
CA VAL A 313 -3.73 2.65 17.73
C VAL A 313 -3.35 4.05 18.20
N THR A 314 -3.35 4.27 19.53
CA THR A 314 -2.89 5.52 20.16
C THR A 314 -1.66 5.26 21.02
N VAL A 315 -0.65 6.13 20.93
CA VAL A 315 0.61 6.05 21.68
C VAL A 315 0.87 7.40 22.40
N PRO A 316 1.16 7.49 23.71
CA PRO A 316 1.10 6.38 24.65
C PRO A 316 -0.35 5.97 24.91
N GLY A 317 -0.63 4.73 24.85
CA GLY A 317 -1.93 4.14 25.11
C GLY A 317 -1.74 2.77 25.75
N ARG A 318 -2.80 2.22 26.31
CA ARG A 318 -2.77 0.81 26.70
C ARG A 318 -2.65 0.01 25.41
N HIS A 319 -1.41 -0.37 25.06
CA HIS A 319 -1.21 -1.35 24.01
C HIS A 319 -2.11 -2.53 24.34
N ARG A 320 -2.95 -2.96 23.40
CA ARG A 320 -3.63 -4.24 23.53
C ARG A 320 -2.54 -5.24 23.90
N ALA A 321 -2.76 -5.93 25.00
CA ALA A 321 -1.91 -7.00 25.44
C ALA A 321 -1.55 -7.84 24.20
N ARG A 322 -0.25 -8.18 24.08
CA ARG A 322 0.24 -9.13 23.08
C ARG A 322 -0.78 -10.27 23.00
N PRO A 323 -1.30 -10.62 21.79
CA PRO A 323 -2.25 -11.71 21.69
C PRO A 323 -1.71 -12.89 22.48
N ALA A 324 -2.55 -13.46 23.34
CA ALA A 324 -2.18 -14.67 24.06
C ALA A 324 -2.07 -15.79 23.03
N GLY A 325 -0.85 -16.11 22.59
CA GLY A 325 -0.59 -17.14 21.60
C GLY A 325 0.70 -16.89 20.80
N ARG A 326 1.16 -17.94 20.13
CA ARG A 326 2.29 -17.85 19.19
C ARG A 326 1.81 -17.09 17.93
N PRO A 327 2.58 -16.10 17.42
CA PRO A 327 2.22 -15.41 16.19
C PRO A 327 2.03 -16.41 15.03
N SER A 328 1.08 -16.13 14.13
CA SER A 328 0.83 -16.99 12.95
C SER A 328 1.99 -16.98 11.95
N ALA A 329 2.86 -15.97 12.01
CA ALA A 329 4.06 -15.87 11.19
C ALA A 329 5.30 -15.57 12.04
N ALA A 330 6.47 -15.89 11.48
CA ALA A 330 7.78 -15.60 12.06
C ALA A 330 8.71 -15.02 10.99
N LEU A 331 9.65 -14.16 11.40
CA LEU A 331 10.78 -13.78 10.54
C LEU A 331 11.83 -14.87 10.61
N ARG A 332 12.32 -15.29 9.47
CA ARG A 332 13.37 -16.31 9.31
C ARG A 332 14.35 -15.87 8.23
N GLU A 333 15.58 -16.29 8.37
CA GLU A 333 16.54 -16.28 7.27
C GLU A 333 16.45 -17.61 6.51
N VAL A 334 16.32 -17.53 5.19
CA VAL A 334 16.29 -18.68 4.28
C VAL A 334 17.30 -18.41 3.17
N ALA A 335 18.34 -19.21 3.10
CA ALA A 335 19.43 -19.08 2.12
C ALA A 335 20.05 -17.66 2.05
N GLY A 336 20.20 -16.98 3.19
CA GLY A 336 20.78 -15.63 3.28
C GLY A 336 19.83 -14.49 2.95
N SER A 337 18.53 -14.75 2.78
CA SER A 337 17.49 -13.73 2.59
C SER A 337 16.46 -13.81 3.73
N GLU A 338 16.00 -12.63 4.23
CA GLU A 338 14.90 -12.61 5.20
C GLU A 338 13.59 -13.02 4.53
N ALA A 339 12.78 -13.79 5.24
CA ALA A 339 11.46 -14.22 4.82
C ALA A 339 10.45 -14.07 5.95
N VAL A 340 9.20 -13.74 5.59
CA VAL A 340 8.04 -13.89 6.47
C VAL A 340 7.49 -15.30 6.30
N VAL A 341 7.55 -16.11 7.34
CA VAL A 341 7.25 -17.55 7.27
C VAL A 341 5.99 -17.86 8.07
N TYR A 342 4.99 -18.45 7.41
CA TYR A 342 3.79 -18.98 8.03
C TYR A 342 3.89 -20.52 8.08
N GLY A 343 3.62 -21.11 9.25
CA GLY A 343 3.82 -22.55 9.44
C GLY A 343 5.29 -22.94 9.49
N ASP A 344 5.57 -24.23 9.31
CA ASP A 344 6.94 -24.76 9.24
C ASP A 344 7.18 -25.39 7.87
N PRO A 345 7.95 -24.74 6.98
CA PRO A 345 8.17 -25.22 5.63
C PRO A 345 9.05 -26.48 5.56
N TRP A 346 9.70 -26.83 6.67
CA TRP A 346 10.58 -28.00 6.75
C TRP A 346 9.80 -29.28 7.10
N THR A 347 8.64 -29.16 7.76
CA THR A 347 7.87 -30.32 8.25
C THR A 347 6.43 -30.39 7.69
N ALA A 348 5.87 -29.28 7.20
CA ALA A 348 4.54 -29.27 6.62
C ALA A 348 4.46 -30.15 5.36
N GLU A 349 3.33 -30.81 5.13
CA GLU A 349 3.09 -31.62 3.95
C GLU A 349 3.29 -30.83 2.64
N ARG A 350 2.82 -29.59 2.62
CA ARG A 350 2.96 -28.66 1.48
C ARG A 350 3.71 -27.40 1.90
N ALA A 351 4.57 -26.91 1.00
CA ALA A 351 5.25 -25.64 1.18
C ALA A 351 5.26 -24.84 -0.12
N VAL A 352 5.20 -23.50 0.01
CA VAL A 352 5.28 -22.57 -1.12
C VAL A 352 6.33 -21.50 -0.84
N LEU A 353 7.18 -21.23 -1.83
CA LEU A 353 8.01 -20.04 -1.90
C LEU A 353 7.22 -18.94 -2.59
N ALA A 354 6.90 -17.87 -1.86
CA ALA A 354 6.08 -16.76 -2.33
C ALA A 354 6.95 -15.55 -2.68
N LEU A 355 6.74 -14.98 -3.87
CA LEU A 355 7.49 -13.85 -4.42
C LEU A 355 6.57 -12.65 -4.62
N HIS A 356 6.94 -11.49 -4.01
CA HIS A 356 6.18 -10.26 -4.12
C HIS A 356 6.33 -9.59 -5.47
N GLY A 357 5.39 -8.71 -5.82
CA GLY A 357 5.48 -7.82 -6.97
C GLY A 357 6.54 -6.73 -6.80
N GLY A 358 6.59 -5.79 -7.72
CA GLY A 358 7.50 -4.66 -7.60
C GLY A 358 8.31 -4.39 -8.86
N PRO A 359 9.65 -4.50 -8.84
CA PRO A 359 10.56 -5.12 -7.87
C PRO A 359 10.73 -4.40 -6.52
N SER A 360 10.58 -3.06 -6.49
CA SER A 360 10.75 -2.25 -5.28
C SER A 360 9.57 -2.36 -4.31
N ALA A 361 9.34 -3.57 -3.80
CA ALA A 361 8.38 -3.91 -2.76
C ALA A 361 9.04 -4.84 -1.72
N ALA A 362 8.28 -5.38 -0.79
CA ALA A 362 8.72 -6.43 0.14
C ALA A 362 7.51 -7.12 0.74
N TRP A 363 7.64 -8.38 1.10
CA TRP A 363 6.76 -9.00 2.06
C TRP A 363 6.99 -8.38 3.43
N ARG A 364 5.92 -7.88 4.04
CA ARG A 364 5.99 -7.18 5.32
C ARG A 364 5.46 -8.07 6.43
N TYR A 365 5.93 -7.86 7.65
CA TYR A 365 5.45 -8.57 8.83
C TYR A 365 4.12 -7.97 9.30
N GLU A 366 3.11 -8.08 8.44
CA GLU A 366 1.78 -7.51 8.60
C GLU A 366 0.70 -8.53 8.20
N PHE A 367 -0.55 -8.15 8.35
CA PHE A 367 -1.67 -9.00 7.97
C PHE A 367 -1.74 -9.14 6.45
N ASP A 368 -1.45 -10.34 5.95
CA ASP A 368 -1.68 -10.69 4.55
C ASP A 368 -2.78 -11.77 4.49
N PRO A 369 -3.96 -11.44 3.93
CA PRO A 369 -5.07 -12.38 3.89
C PRO A 369 -4.80 -13.61 3.03
N LEU A 370 -4.07 -13.47 1.91
CA LEU A 370 -3.79 -14.57 0.99
C LEU A 370 -2.78 -15.56 1.60
N LEU A 371 -1.67 -15.05 2.15
CA LEU A 371 -0.67 -15.92 2.79
C LEU A 371 -1.25 -16.63 4.02
N ARG A 372 -2.15 -15.99 4.74
CA ARG A 372 -2.90 -16.61 5.84
C ARG A 372 -3.88 -17.67 5.37
N GLU A 373 -4.57 -17.46 4.25
CA GLU A 373 -5.44 -18.47 3.63
C GLU A 373 -4.64 -19.71 3.20
N PHE A 374 -3.45 -19.53 2.62
CA PHE A 374 -2.54 -20.66 2.33
C PHE A 374 -2.16 -21.41 3.61
N ALA A 375 -1.73 -20.69 4.65
CA ALA A 375 -1.36 -21.30 5.93
C ALA A 375 -2.54 -22.03 6.60
N ALA A 376 -3.73 -21.44 6.57
CA ALA A 376 -4.95 -22.06 7.09
C ALA A 376 -5.35 -23.33 6.31
N ALA A 377 -4.98 -23.44 5.04
CA ALA A 377 -5.16 -24.64 4.22
C ALA A 377 -4.06 -25.70 4.40
N GLY A 378 -3.15 -25.51 5.38
CA GLY A 378 -2.06 -26.45 5.67
C GLY A 378 -0.83 -26.30 4.78
N ILE A 379 -0.71 -25.20 4.01
CA ILE A 379 0.43 -24.90 3.17
C ILE A 379 1.39 -23.99 3.94
N ALA A 380 2.58 -24.43 4.29
CA ALA A 380 3.59 -23.55 4.86
C ALA A 380 4.08 -22.54 3.80
N VAL A 381 4.21 -21.27 4.19
CA VAL A 381 4.59 -20.20 3.26
C VAL A 381 5.95 -19.64 3.64
N VAL A 382 6.85 -19.54 2.67
CA VAL A 382 8.11 -18.79 2.75
C VAL A 382 7.97 -17.57 1.84
N ALA A 383 7.58 -16.44 2.40
CA ALA A 383 7.45 -15.17 1.69
C ALA A 383 8.82 -14.46 1.69
N LEU A 384 9.60 -14.69 0.63
CA LEU A 384 11.01 -14.32 0.51
C LEU A 384 11.17 -12.84 0.13
N ASN A 385 12.10 -12.16 0.79
CA ASN A 385 12.55 -10.82 0.42
C ASN A 385 13.92 -10.89 -0.28
N GLN A 386 13.89 -11.25 -1.55
CA GLN A 386 15.06 -11.35 -2.42
C GLN A 386 15.71 -9.98 -2.66
N ARG A 387 16.94 -9.93 -3.16
CA ARG A 387 17.58 -8.67 -3.59
C ARG A 387 16.66 -7.87 -4.52
N GLY A 388 16.67 -6.54 -4.39
CA GLY A 388 15.68 -5.65 -4.98
C GLY A 388 14.56 -5.25 -4.01
N SER A 389 14.30 -6.03 -2.94
CA SER A 389 13.29 -5.72 -1.95
C SER A 389 13.61 -4.46 -1.15
N THR A 390 12.56 -3.72 -0.75
CA THR A 390 12.68 -2.51 0.08
C THR A 390 12.81 -2.84 1.57
N GLY A 391 13.39 -1.91 2.34
CA GLY A 391 13.54 -2.08 3.79
C GLY A 391 14.92 -2.61 4.22
N TYR A 392 15.76 -3.03 3.28
CA TYR A 392 17.08 -3.65 3.53
C TYR A 392 18.26 -2.73 3.16
N GLY A 393 17.99 -1.44 2.96
CA GLY A 393 18.99 -0.46 2.55
C GLY A 393 19.19 -0.36 1.03
N ALA A 394 19.96 0.66 0.63
CA ALA A 394 20.15 0.97 -0.78
C ALA A 394 20.92 -0.13 -1.53
N ALA A 395 21.97 -0.69 -0.93
CA ALA A 395 22.77 -1.75 -1.55
C ALA A 395 21.94 -2.99 -1.93
N HIS A 396 21.02 -3.41 -1.04
CA HIS A 396 20.12 -4.54 -1.31
C HIS A 396 19.09 -4.19 -2.38
N ARG A 397 18.46 -3.01 -2.26
CA ARG A 397 17.45 -2.54 -3.22
C ARG A 397 18.03 -2.37 -4.63
N ASP A 398 19.20 -1.75 -4.73
CA ASP A 398 19.80 -1.36 -6.00
C ASP A 398 20.66 -2.50 -6.63
N ALA A 399 20.78 -3.64 -5.94
CA ALA A 399 21.53 -4.81 -6.43
C ALA A 399 21.01 -5.38 -7.76
N ILE A 400 19.76 -5.11 -8.10
CA ILE A 400 19.11 -5.55 -9.34
C ILE A 400 18.96 -4.44 -10.38
N ARG A 401 19.58 -3.28 -10.13
CA ARG A 401 19.49 -2.16 -11.05
C ARG A 401 20.09 -2.55 -12.40
N ASP A 402 19.33 -2.33 -13.49
CA ASP A 402 19.65 -2.76 -14.85
C ASP A 402 19.90 -4.27 -15.03
N ASP A 403 19.60 -5.10 -13.99
CA ASP A 403 19.89 -6.55 -13.99
C ASP A 403 18.75 -7.38 -13.35
N TRP A 404 17.50 -7.09 -13.72
CA TRP A 404 16.34 -7.85 -13.26
C TRP A 404 16.40 -9.31 -13.72
N GLY A 405 16.14 -10.24 -12.81
CA GLY A 405 16.28 -11.69 -13.05
C GLY A 405 17.72 -12.17 -13.01
N GLY A 406 18.64 -11.38 -12.45
CA GLY A 406 20.00 -11.77 -12.10
C GLY A 406 20.10 -12.10 -10.60
N PRO A 407 20.58 -11.14 -9.78
CA PRO A 407 20.80 -11.38 -8.36
C PRO A 407 19.56 -11.83 -7.59
N ASP A 408 18.38 -11.31 -7.92
CA ASP A 408 17.09 -11.67 -7.32
C ASP A 408 16.66 -13.11 -7.67
N LEU A 409 16.81 -13.51 -8.93
CA LEU A 409 16.55 -14.90 -9.34
C LEU A 409 17.54 -15.87 -8.71
N ASP A 410 18.80 -15.48 -8.53
CA ASP A 410 19.79 -16.27 -7.81
C ASP A 410 19.38 -16.52 -6.35
N ASP A 411 18.81 -15.51 -5.68
CA ASP A 411 18.30 -15.65 -4.31
C ASP A 411 17.12 -16.63 -4.27
N VAL A 412 16.18 -16.52 -5.21
CA VAL A 412 15.04 -17.45 -5.36
C VAL A 412 15.53 -18.88 -5.60
N GLN A 413 16.48 -19.05 -6.51
CA GLN A 413 17.05 -20.37 -6.82
C GLN A 413 17.84 -20.96 -5.64
N ARG A 414 18.51 -20.14 -4.85
CA ARG A 414 19.22 -20.54 -3.64
C ARG A 414 18.26 -21.03 -2.56
N ALA A 415 17.22 -20.23 -2.26
CA ALA A 415 16.18 -20.60 -1.31
C ALA A 415 15.44 -21.88 -1.74
N GLY A 416 15.09 -21.98 -3.02
CA GLY A 416 14.45 -23.17 -3.56
C GLY A 416 15.34 -24.43 -3.47
N ARG A 417 16.63 -24.32 -3.68
CA ARG A 417 17.58 -25.42 -3.54
C ARG A 417 17.65 -25.93 -2.10
N GLU A 418 17.76 -25.03 -1.14
CA GLU A 418 17.80 -25.38 0.29
C GLU A 418 16.50 -26.06 0.73
N LEU A 419 15.35 -25.48 0.40
CA LEU A 419 14.03 -26.04 0.73
C LEU A 419 13.82 -27.42 0.04
N ALA A 420 14.06 -27.52 -1.25
CA ALA A 420 13.83 -28.76 -2.00
C ALA A 420 14.74 -29.89 -1.51
N ALA A 421 16.04 -29.62 -1.28
CA ALA A 421 16.98 -30.62 -0.79
C ALA A 421 16.55 -31.18 0.57
N TRP A 422 16.19 -30.32 1.52
CA TRP A 422 15.71 -30.75 2.82
C TRP A 422 14.42 -31.58 2.71
N ARG A 423 13.43 -31.05 2.00
CA ARG A 423 12.11 -31.68 1.87
C ARG A 423 12.20 -33.06 1.22
N THR A 424 12.95 -33.15 0.12
CA THR A 424 13.18 -34.44 -0.57
C THR A 424 13.90 -35.44 0.33
N ALA A 425 14.94 -35.03 1.06
CA ALA A 425 15.66 -35.90 2.00
C ALA A 425 14.77 -36.42 3.13
N ASN A 426 13.67 -35.74 3.45
CA ASN A 426 12.68 -36.13 4.46
C ASN A 426 11.38 -36.72 3.88
N GLY A 427 11.39 -37.10 2.60
CA GLY A 427 10.23 -37.73 1.94
C GLY A 427 9.05 -36.81 1.70
N LEU A 428 9.26 -35.49 1.74
CA LEU A 428 8.24 -34.47 1.49
C LEU A 428 8.29 -34.00 0.03
N GLU A 429 7.15 -33.53 -0.48
CA GLU A 429 7.07 -32.94 -1.81
C GLU A 429 7.94 -31.69 -1.90
N ALA A 430 8.59 -31.47 -3.06
CA ALA A 430 9.32 -30.23 -3.35
C ALA A 430 8.42 -28.99 -3.17
N PRO A 431 8.99 -27.82 -2.84
CA PRO A 431 8.17 -26.62 -2.65
C PRO A 431 7.49 -26.20 -3.95
N ALA A 432 6.29 -25.61 -3.83
CA ALA A 432 5.65 -24.90 -4.92
C ALA A 432 6.19 -23.47 -5.05
N LEU A 433 5.92 -22.82 -6.18
CA LEU A 433 6.13 -21.39 -6.40
C LEU A 433 4.79 -20.64 -6.44
N TYR A 434 4.77 -19.47 -5.83
CA TYR A 434 3.73 -18.46 -6.00
C TYR A 434 4.37 -17.12 -6.29
N GLY A 435 3.83 -16.37 -7.23
CA GLY A 435 4.28 -15.00 -7.46
C GLY A 435 3.20 -14.12 -8.07
N ILE A 436 3.35 -12.81 -7.87
CA ILE A 436 2.48 -11.81 -8.47
C ILE A 436 3.31 -10.76 -9.21
N SER A 437 2.85 -10.34 -10.42
CA SER A 437 3.49 -9.30 -11.22
C SER A 437 4.96 -9.62 -11.46
N TYR A 438 5.88 -8.79 -10.99
CA TYR A 438 7.32 -9.04 -11.01
C TYR A 438 7.69 -10.40 -10.38
N GLY A 439 7.12 -10.71 -9.22
CA GLY A 439 7.34 -12.00 -8.55
C GLY A 439 6.77 -13.18 -9.34
N ALA A 440 5.70 -12.99 -10.13
CA ALA A 440 5.18 -14.02 -11.02
C ALA A 440 6.15 -14.31 -12.18
N TRP A 441 6.75 -13.27 -12.74
CA TRP A 441 7.79 -13.40 -13.74
C TRP A 441 9.01 -14.16 -13.18
N LEU A 442 9.50 -13.79 -11.99
CA LEU A 442 10.57 -14.51 -11.32
C LEU A 442 10.22 -15.98 -11.01
N ALA A 443 8.98 -16.24 -10.55
CA ALA A 443 8.52 -17.59 -10.24
C ALA A 443 8.53 -18.49 -11.49
N VAL A 444 8.04 -17.98 -12.63
CA VAL A 444 8.06 -18.76 -13.88
C VAL A 444 9.48 -18.94 -14.40
N LEU A 445 10.37 -17.92 -14.29
CA LEU A 445 11.80 -18.08 -14.61
C LEU A 445 12.48 -19.13 -13.72
N ALA A 446 12.20 -19.12 -12.41
CA ALA A 446 12.74 -20.11 -11.49
C ALA A 446 12.27 -21.53 -11.83
N ALA A 447 10.98 -21.68 -12.18
CA ALA A 447 10.40 -22.96 -12.63
C ALA A 447 11.02 -23.46 -13.94
N ALA A 448 11.27 -22.57 -14.90
CA ALA A 448 11.94 -22.93 -16.16
C ALA A 448 13.42 -23.24 -15.97
N GLY A 449 14.11 -22.49 -15.10
CA GLY A 449 15.55 -22.64 -14.87
C GLY A 449 15.95 -23.92 -14.13
N ALA A 450 15.05 -24.45 -13.27
CA ALA A 450 15.32 -25.67 -12.49
C ALA A 450 14.00 -26.44 -12.22
N PRO A 451 13.38 -27.03 -13.24
CA PRO A 451 12.03 -27.61 -13.14
C PRO A 451 11.92 -28.73 -12.08
N ASP A 452 12.96 -29.53 -11.89
CA ASP A 452 12.95 -30.66 -10.93
C ASP A 452 12.98 -30.20 -9.45
N ARG A 453 13.15 -28.92 -9.21
CA ARG A 453 13.22 -28.33 -7.86
C ARG A 453 11.86 -27.94 -7.32
N TRP A 454 10.86 -27.85 -8.17
CA TRP A 454 9.56 -27.29 -7.85
C TRP A 454 8.44 -28.27 -8.15
N SER A 455 7.45 -28.33 -7.27
CA SER A 455 6.27 -29.20 -7.50
C SER A 455 5.28 -28.59 -8.48
N ARG A 456 5.08 -27.27 -8.44
CA ARG A 456 4.14 -26.50 -9.28
C ARG A 456 4.41 -24.99 -9.19
N CYS A 457 3.81 -24.21 -10.10
CA CYS A 457 3.97 -22.76 -10.13
C CYS A 457 2.61 -22.06 -10.34
N ALA A 458 2.24 -21.15 -9.42
CA ALA A 458 1.10 -20.26 -9.57
C ALA A 458 1.60 -18.84 -9.84
N ALA A 459 1.25 -18.26 -10.98
CA ALA A 459 1.68 -16.96 -11.44
C ALA A 459 0.48 -16.02 -11.68
N VAL A 460 0.43 -14.91 -10.94
CA VAL A 460 -0.63 -13.90 -11.07
C VAL A 460 -0.08 -12.69 -11.81
N ALA A 461 -0.67 -12.34 -12.94
CA ALA A 461 -0.29 -11.21 -13.80
C ALA A 461 1.20 -11.18 -14.18
N PRO A 462 1.81 -12.28 -14.68
CA PRO A 462 3.18 -12.26 -15.16
C PRO A 462 3.30 -11.44 -16.44
N PHE A 463 4.46 -10.79 -16.62
CA PHE A 463 4.87 -10.26 -17.93
C PHE A 463 5.91 -11.18 -18.58
N LEU A 464 6.09 -11.09 -19.89
CA LEU A 464 6.99 -12.00 -20.62
C LEU A 464 8.46 -11.58 -20.51
N SER A 465 8.73 -10.29 -20.69
CA SER A 465 10.04 -9.67 -20.52
C SER A 465 9.87 -8.16 -20.42
N VAL A 466 10.90 -7.47 -19.91
CA VAL A 466 10.85 -6.00 -19.75
C VAL A 466 10.62 -5.28 -21.09
N PRO A 467 11.32 -5.61 -22.21
CA PRO A 467 11.05 -4.98 -23.50
C PRO A 467 9.61 -5.20 -24.01
N ARG A 468 9.05 -6.40 -23.82
CA ARG A 468 7.67 -6.69 -24.22
C ARG A 468 6.66 -5.93 -23.36
N LEU A 469 6.92 -5.81 -22.05
CA LEU A 469 6.11 -5.00 -21.15
C LEU A 469 6.17 -3.51 -21.53
N ALA A 470 7.36 -2.99 -21.84
CA ALA A 470 7.53 -1.59 -22.28
C ALA A 470 6.79 -1.31 -23.59
N ALA A 471 6.83 -2.25 -24.55
CA ALA A 471 6.16 -2.12 -25.84
C ALA A 471 4.61 -2.15 -25.70
N ALA A 472 4.08 -3.02 -24.85
CA ALA A 472 2.63 -3.19 -24.66
C ALA A 472 2.05 -2.22 -23.61
N GLY A 473 2.88 -1.68 -22.72
CA GLY A 473 2.45 -0.88 -21.58
C GLY A 473 2.05 0.56 -21.93
N SER A 474 1.27 1.16 -21.04
CA SER A 474 0.90 2.58 -21.13
C SER A 474 2.13 3.50 -20.92
N PRO A 475 2.04 4.81 -21.26
CA PRO A 475 3.11 5.76 -20.91
C PRO A 475 3.47 5.76 -19.42
N GLY A 476 2.49 5.53 -18.54
CA GLY A 476 2.70 5.41 -17.10
C GLY A 476 3.56 4.20 -16.73
N VAL A 477 3.33 3.06 -17.39
CA VAL A 477 4.12 1.83 -17.20
C VAL A 477 5.56 2.06 -17.68
N ARG A 478 5.78 2.67 -18.85
CA ARG A 478 7.13 3.01 -19.33
C ARG A 478 7.86 3.92 -18.35
N SER A 479 7.22 4.99 -17.89
CA SER A 479 7.80 5.87 -16.87
C SER A 479 8.08 5.16 -15.53
N LEU A 480 7.31 4.13 -15.18
CA LEU A 480 7.59 3.29 -14.01
C LEU A 480 8.85 2.45 -14.23
N LEU A 481 8.99 1.81 -15.40
CA LEU A 481 10.16 1.00 -15.74
C LEU A 481 11.43 1.86 -15.73
N ASP A 482 11.39 3.08 -16.29
CA ASP A 482 12.51 4.03 -16.25
C ASP A 482 12.91 4.39 -14.80
N ARG A 483 11.93 4.70 -13.95
CA ARG A 483 12.20 5.04 -12.54
C ARG A 483 12.77 3.87 -11.73
N LEU A 484 12.41 2.65 -12.08
CA LEU A 484 12.89 1.43 -11.42
C LEU A 484 14.20 0.93 -12.01
N ALA A 485 14.79 1.65 -12.95
CA ALA A 485 15.98 1.23 -13.70
C ALA A 485 15.84 -0.21 -14.21
N ALA A 486 14.75 -0.46 -14.96
CA ALA A 486 14.52 -1.73 -15.62
C ALA A 486 15.51 -1.91 -16.79
N PRO A 487 16.03 -3.13 -17.03
CA PRO A 487 16.96 -3.36 -18.14
C PRO A 487 16.30 -3.07 -19.48
N ALA A 488 16.97 -2.28 -20.33
CA ALA A 488 16.49 -1.95 -21.68
C ALA A 488 16.46 -3.19 -22.58
N GLU A 489 17.40 -4.09 -22.38
CA GLU A 489 17.48 -5.37 -23.08
C GLU A 489 17.32 -6.52 -22.08
N THR A 490 16.73 -7.60 -22.54
CA THR A 490 16.55 -8.79 -21.73
C THR A 490 17.23 -9.99 -22.40
N ALA A 491 18.14 -10.63 -21.69
CA ALA A 491 18.77 -11.86 -22.16
C ALA A 491 17.71 -12.95 -22.44
N ALA A 492 17.98 -13.84 -23.40
CA ALA A 492 17.00 -14.84 -23.85
C ALA A 492 16.50 -15.75 -22.73
N GLU A 493 17.35 -16.03 -21.73
CA GLU A 493 17.04 -16.81 -20.54
C GLU A 493 16.07 -16.10 -19.57
N ARG A 494 15.84 -14.81 -19.74
CA ARG A 494 14.92 -13.98 -18.92
C ARG A 494 13.62 -13.60 -19.67
N ASP A 495 13.41 -14.14 -20.87
CA ASP A 495 12.17 -13.97 -21.64
C ASP A 495 11.30 -15.23 -21.51
N LEU A 496 10.15 -15.13 -20.81
CA LEU A 496 9.25 -16.25 -20.56
C LEU A 496 8.75 -16.91 -21.85
N TYR A 497 8.57 -16.15 -22.91
CA TYR A 497 8.15 -16.70 -24.20
C TYR A 497 9.21 -17.67 -24.76
N ARG A 498 10.48 -17.32 -24.61
CA ARG A 498 11.61 -18.18 -25.01
C ARG A 498 11.83 -19.34 -24.06
N GLN A 499 11.62 -19.13 -22.75
CA GLN A 499 11.77 -20.15 -21.73
C GLN A 499 10.59 -21.12 -21.62
N ALA A 500 9.49 -20.86 -22.32
CA ALA A 500 8.25 -21.66 -22.24
C ALA A 500 8.46 -23.17 -22.45
N GLU A 501 9.40 -23.58 -23.33
CA GLU A 501 9.72 -24.98 -23.59
C GLU A 501 10.33 -25.70 -22.37
N ARG A 502 10.96 -24.95 -21.45
CA ARG A 502 11.61 -25.48 -20.25
C ARG A 502 10.67 -25.57 -19.05
N ILE A 503 9.47 -24.99 -19.14
CA ILE A 503 8.47 -25.07 -18.07
C ILE A 503 7.88 -26.48 -18.07
N ARG A 504 8.26 -27.31 -17.11
CA ARG A 504 7.81 -28.70 -16.98
C ARG A 504 6.86 -28.95 -15.82
N VAL A 505 6.83 -28.04 -14.86
CA VAL A 505 5.92 -28.13 -13.71
C VAL A 505 4.49 -27.72 -14.10
N PRO A 506 3.45 -28.22 -13.42
CA PRO A 506 2.11 -27.70 -13.56
C PRO A 506 2.09 -26.18 -13.32
N LEU A 507 1.50 -25.42 -14.26
CA LEU A 507 1.50 -23.96 -14.25
C LEU A 507 0.07 -23.42 -14.22
N LEU A 508 -0.28 -22.64 -13.18
CA LEU A 508 -1.52 -21.87 -13.12
C LEU A 508 -1.23 -20.39 -13.42
N LEU A 509 -1.77 -19.89 -14.53
CA LEU A 509 -1.72 -18.48 -14.91
C LEU A 509 -3.06 -17.82 -14.57
N LEU A 510 -3.06 -16.78 -13.76
CA LEU A 510 -4.22 -15.95 -13.43
C LEU A 510 -3.94 -14.51 -13.83
N HIS A 511 -4.90 -13.85 -14.51
CA HIS A 511 -4.71 -12.47 -14.94
C HIS A 511 -6.03 -11.70 -14.90
N GLY A 512 -6.00 -10.44 -14.43
CA GLY A 512 -7.15 -9.55 -14.51
C GLY A 512 -7.38 -9.08 -15.95
N GLU A 513 -8.61 -9.18 -16.44
CA GLU A 513 -8.98 -8.77 -17.80
C GLU A 513 -8.68 -7.28 -18.07
N ARG A 514 -8.82 -6.42 -17.03
CA ARG A 514 -8.61 -4.97 -17.11
C ARG A 514 -7.33 -4.52 -16.42
N ASP A 515 -6.28 -5.32 -16.52
CA ASP A 515 -4.98 -4.97 -15.96
C ASP A 515 -4.34 -3.82 -16.77
N GLU A 516 -4.22 -2.65 -16.14
CA GLU A 516 -3.63 -1.43 -16.72
C GLU A 516 -2.11 -1.34 -16.48
N VAL A 517 -1.54 -2.26 -15.68
CA VAL A 517 -0.09 -2.30 -15.36
C VAL A 517 0.62 -3.32 -16.23
N VAL A 518 0.17 -4.57 -16.17
CA VAL A 518 0.65 -5.64 -17.06
C VAL A 518 -0.51 -6.04 -17.97
N PRO A 519 -0.53 -5.64 -19.24
CA PRO A 519 -1.62 -6.00 -20.15
C PRO A 519 -1.83 -7.51 -20.22
N VAL A 520 -3.09 -7.96 -20.12
CA VAL A 520 -3.47 -9.39 -20.14
C VAL A 520 -2.96 -10.15 -21.37
N GLY A 521 -2.67 -9.43 -22.46
CA GLY A 521 -2.02 -9.96 -23.66
C GLY A 521 -0.72 -10.70 -23.38
N GLN A 522 0.03 -10.30 -22.35
CA GLN A 522 1.28 -10.98 -21.95
C GLN A 522 1.02 -12.45 -21.53
N SER A 523 -0.02 -12.70 -20.74
CA SER A 523 -0.38 -14.06 -20.34
C SER A 523 -1.02 -14.85 -21.50
N ARG A 524 -1.76 -14.18 -22.38
CA ARG A 524 -2.31 -14.79 -23.59
C ARG A 524 -1.21 -15.29 -24.53
N GLU A 525 -0.18 -14.48 -24.77
CA GLU A 525 0.99 -14.87 -25.58
C GLU A 525 1.73 -16.08 -24.95
N LEU A 526 1.91 -16.12 -23.62
CA LEU A 526 2.52 -17.26 -22.96
C LEU A 526 1.66 -18.53 -23.11
N ARG A 527 0.34 -18.42 -22.91
CA ARG A 527 -0.62 -19.51 -23.15
C ARG A 527 -0.49 -20.06 -24.57
N ASP A 528 -0.52 -19.16 -25.57
CA ASP A 528 -0.48 -19.56 -26.97
C ASP A 528 0.88 -20.21 -27.32
N ARG A 529 1.96 -19.74 -26.73
CA ARG A 529 3.28 -20.39 -26.86
C ARG A 529 3.31 -21.78 -26.24
N LEU A 530 2.72 -21.97 -25.05
CA LEU A 530 2.62 -23.29 -24.42
C LEU A 530 1.80 -24.26 -25.27
N LEU A 531 0.68 -23.81 -25.84
CA LEU A 531 -0.12 -24.60 -26.77
C LEU A 531 0.66 -25.00 -28.02
N ALA A 532 1.41 -24.07 -28.63
CA ALA A 532 2.26 -24.33 -29.79
C ALA A 532 3.40 -25.33 -29.49
N LEU A 533 3.82 -25.44 -28.24
CA LEU A 533 4.79 -26.42 -27.75
C LEU A 533 4.14 -27.78 -27.39
N GLY A 534 2.83 -27.96 -27.66
CA GLY A 534 2.11 -29.20 -27.37
C GLY A 534 1.74 -29.40 -25.90
N ARG A 535 1.82 -28.34 -25.05
CA ARG A 535 1.38 -28.42 -23.65
C ARG A 535 -0.14 -28.46 -23.56
N ARG A 536 -0.68 -29.29 -22.69
CA ARG A 536 -2.11 -29.60 -22.59
C ARG A 536 -2.80 -28.74 -21.53
N PRO A 537 -3.81 -27.93 -21.90
CA PRO A 537 -4.62 -27.23 -20.91
C PRO A 537 -5.33 -28.19 -19.96
N GLY A 538 -5.44 -27.82 -18.69
CA GLY A 538 -6.04 -28.63 -17.63
C GLY A 538 -5.18 -29.80 -17.15
N THR A 539 -4.01 -30.05 -17.76
CA THR A 539 -3.05 -31.10 -17.35
C THR A 539 -1.68 -30.52 -17.06
N ASP A 540 -1.14 -29.75 -18.00
CA ASP A 540 0.22 -29.20 -17.89
C ASP A 540 0.17 -27.73 -17.46
N PHE A 541 -0.89 -27.01 -17.83
CA PHE A 541 -1.14 -25.63 -17.42
C PHE A 541 -2.62 -25.29 -17.45
N ALA A 542 -2.99 -24.22 -16.72
CA ALA A 542 -4.26 -23.52 -16.88
C ALA A 542 -4.03 -22.01 -17.00
N HIS A 543 -4.83 -21.35 -17.84
CA HIS A 543 -4.88 -19.90 -17.93
C HIS A 543 -6.32 -19.44 -17.65
N ARG A 544 -6.48 -18.58 -16.66
CA ARG A 544 -7.78 -18.04 -16.25
C ARG A 544 -7.73 -16.52 -16.25
N GLU A 545 -8.55 -15.90 -17.06
CA GLU A 545 -8.77 -14.46 -17.04
C GLU A 545 -9.90 -14.16 -16.06
N ILE A 546 -9.70 -13.13 -15.23
CA ILE A 546 -10.67 -12.74 -14.19
C ILE A 546 -11.45 -11.54 -14.72
N PRO A 547 -12.74 -11.70 -15.06
CA PRO A 547 -13.54 -10.64 -15.66
C PRO A 547 -13.61 -9.40 -14.80
N GLY A 548 -13.37 -8.23 -15.40
CA GLY A 548 -13.43 -6.93 -14.75
C GLY A 548 -12.35 -6.65 -13.70
N ALA A 549 -11.47 -7.63 -13.37
CA ALA A 549 -10.39 -7.42 -12.41
C ALA A 549 -9.22 -6.67 -13.03
N GLY A 550 -8.55 -5.85 -12.19
CA GLY A 550 -7.31 -5.15 -12.51
C GLY A 550 -6.06 -5.96 -12.16
N HIS A 551 -4.96 -5.24 -11.85
CA HIS A 551 -3.63 -5.82 -11.64
C HIS A 551 -3.49 -6.78 -10.43
N TYR A 552 -4.36 -6.65 -9.42
CA TYR A 552 -4.34 -7.53 -8.24
C TYR A 552 -5.68 -8.28 -8.06
N PRO A 553 -5.96 -9.29 -8.89
CA PRO A 553 -7.21 -10.04 -8.83
C PRO A 553 -7.55 -10.63 -7.45
N PRO A 554 -6.60 -11.14 -6.63
CA PRO A 554 -6.92 -11.70 -5.31
C PRO A 554 -7.55 -10.71 -4.33
N GLY A 555 -7.30 -9.42 -4.48
CA GLY A 555 -7.84 -8.36 -3.62
C GLY A 555 -9.02 -7.59 -4.21
N GLY A 556 -9.40 -7.88 -5.47
CA GLY A 556 -10.47 -7.19 -6.19
C GLY A 556 -11.84 -7.88 -6.10
N PRO A 557 -12.83 -7.38 -6.85
CA PRO A 557 -14.11 -8.07 -7.04
C PRO A 557 -13.89 -9.51 -7.54
N GLY A 558 -14.58 -10.47 -6.94
CA GLY A 558 -14.35 -11.89 -7.24
C GLY A 558 -13.08 -12.48 -6.64
N GLY A 559 -12.30 -11.71 -5.88
CA GLY A 559 -11.01 -12.11 -5.32
C GLY A 559 -11.06 -13.34 -4.42
N ALA A 560 -12.19 -13.58 -3.73
CA ALA A 560 -12.37 -14.80 -2.95
C ALA A 560 -12.24 -16.07 -3.80
N ALA A 561 -12.89 -16.12 -4.96
CA ALA A 561 -12.78 -17.24 -5.89
C ALA A 561 -11.35 -17.40 -6.43
N VAL A 562 -10.65 -16.29 -6.67
CA VAL A 562 -9.24 -16.30 -7.10
C VAL A 562 -8.34 -16.88 -6.00
N ARG A 563 -8.53 -16.45 -4.75
CA ARG A 563 -7.76 -16.98 -3.61
C ARG A 563 -8.04 -18.46 -3.38
N THR A 564 -9.30 -18.90 -3.48
CA THR A 564 -9.66 -20.32 -3.42
C THR A 564 -8.95 -21.11 -4.52
N ALA A 565 -9.00 -20.65 -5.77
CA ALA A 565 -8.34 -21.32 -6.89
C ALA A 565 -6.82 -21.44 -6.70
N LEU A 566 -6.16 -20.38 -6.20
CA LEU A 566 -4.74 -20.40 -5.86
C LEU A 566 -4.45 -21.40 -4.75
N THR A 567 -5.24 -21.38 -3.68
CA THR A 567 -5.07 -22.27 -2.52
C THR A 567 -5.25 -23.73 -2.92
N ASP A 568 -6.30 -24.05 -3.68
CA ASP A 568 -6.58 -25.42 -4.14
C ASP A 568 -5.48 -25.93 -5.06
N PHE A 569 -5.06 -25.12 -6.03
CA PHE A 569 -3.94 -25.50 -6.91
C PHE A 569 -2.64 -25.73 -6.14
N LEU A 570 -2.27 -24.83 -5.23
CA LEU A 570 -1.04 -24.97 -4.44
C LEU A 570 -1.11 -26.20 -3.51
N ARG A 571 -2.29 -26.53 -3.01
CA ARG A 571 -2.50 -27.70 -2.13
C ARG A 571 -2.53 -29.02 -2.88
N THR A 572 -3.21 -29.08 -4.02
CA THR A 572 -3.53 -30.35 -4.73
C THR A 572 -2.79 -30.53 -6.05
N GLY A 573 -2.37 -29.45 -6.69
CA GLY A 573 -1.84 -29.45 -8.07
C GLY A 573 -2.91 -29.52 -9.16
N ALA A 574 -4.19 -29.55 -8.81
CA ALA A 574 -5.29 -29.59 -9.79
C ALA A 574 -5.41 -28.24 -10.53
N LEU A 575 -5.40 -28.27 -11.88
CA LEU A 575 -5.47 -27.11 -12.79
C LEU A 575 -6.90 -26.76 -13.19
#